data_be82901243a96c9de8d4e22859cfae4a
#
_entry.id   be82901243a96c9de8d4e22859cfae4a
#
_cell.length_a   1.000
_cell.length_b   1.000
_cell.length_c   1.000
_cell.angle_alpha   90.00
_cell.angle_beta   90.00
_cell.angle_gamma   90.00
#
_symmetry.space_group_name_H-M   'P 1'
#
loop_
_entity.id
_entity.type
_entity.pdbx_description
1 polymer ?
#
loop_
_entity_poly.entity_id
_entity_poly.type
_entity_poly.pdbx_seq_one_letter_code
_entity_poly.pdbx_strand_id
1 'polypeptide(L)'
;EQDTGLFLMSHSERESRVSNPFEAQLIQQLLDQDEAGELEDNSVAVLTPHTAQRSHLQEILADELDGCVEVVDTVERLQGGECENIIVSATASDPTGIGSNEDFLLDLNRSNVAFSRTEQRLIVICAESFLNHIPPEIEDYNAAMLWKSLRSLCSAEIGATGFDGHQISVNAPDPNEVRDLLEDG
;
A
#
# COMPACT_ATOMS: atom_id res chain seq x y z
N GLU A 1 -1.24 22.67 -8.93
CA GLU A 1 -1.31 21.36 -9.64
C GLU A 1 -1.42 20.32 -8.55
N GLN A 2 -2.53 19.59 -8.51
CA GLN A 2 -2.70 18.49 -7.54
C GLN A 2 -1.69 17.41 -7.92
N ASP A 3 -0.84 17.02 -6.95
CA ASP A 3 0.16 15.97 -7.13
C ASP A 3 -0.57 14.61 -7.16
N THR A 4 -0.96 14.19 -8.34
CA THR A 4 -1.48 12.85 -8.58
C THR A 4 -0.31 11.89 -8.69
N GLY A 5 -0.37 10.73 -8.02
CA GLY A 5 0.78 9.83 -8.07
C GLY A 5 0.57 8.44 -7.46
N LEU A 6 1.45 7.56 -7.87
CA LEU A 6 1.64 6.23 -7.31
C LEU A 6 2.91 6.24 -6.48
N PHE A 7 2.81 5.79 -5.23
CA PHE A 7 3.94 5.70 -4.30
C PHE A 7 4.03 4.30 -3.72
N LEU A 8 5.22 3.74 -3.75
CA LEU A 8 5.55 2.46 -3.12
C LEU A 8 6.47 2.73 -1.92
N MET A 9 5.96 2.47 -0.72
CA MET A 9 6.75 2.54 0.52
C MET A 9 7.11 1.12 0.96
N SER A 10 8.37 0.75 0.80
CA SER A 10 8.88 -0.54 1.25
C SER A 10 9.62 -0.41 2.58
N HIS A 11 9.49 -1.42 3.44
CA HIS A 11 10.12 -1.41 4.76
C HIS A 11 10.81 -2.74 5.10
N SER A 12 11.71 -2.70 6.08
CA SER A 12 12.54 -3.85 6.49
C SER A 12 11.95 -4.69 7.64
N GLU A 13 10.75 -4.38 8.14
CA GLU A 13 10.07 -5.20 9.17
C GLU A 13 9.72 -6.59 8.58
N ARG A 14 9.86 -7.70 9.38
CA ARG A 14 9.78 -9.08 8.89
C ARG A 14 9.11 -10.08 9.85
N GLU A 15 8.32 -9.64 10.79
CA GLU A 15 7.74 -10.51 11.83
C GLU A 15 6.21 -10.60 11.79
N SER A 16 5.56 -9.78 10.97
CA SER A 16 4.11 -9.66 10.91
C SER A 16 3.47 -10.63 9.90
N ARG A 17 2.28 -11.16 10.22
CA ARG A 17 1.56 -12.12 9.37
C ARG A 17 0.19 -11.60 8.94
N VAL A 18 -0.73 -11.43 9.87
CA VAL A 18 -2.12 -11.01 9.63
C VAL A 18 -2.46 -9.66 10.27
N SER A 19 -1.56 -9.14 11.08
CA SER A 19 -1.59 -7.80 11.66
C SER A 19 -0.17 -7.27 11.72
N ASN A 20 0.01 -6.01 11.34
CA ASN A 20 1.30 -5.34 11.28
C ASN A 20 1.21 -3.99 12.02
N PRO A 21 1.58 -3.95 13.30
CA PRO A 21 1.58 -2.72 14.07
C PRO A 21 2.51 -1.65 13.51
N PHE A 22 3.63 -2.05 12.89
CA PHE A 22 4.56 -1.13 12.27
C PHE A 22 3.91 -0.37 11.10
N GLU A 23 3.25 -1.08 10.16
CA GLU A 23 2.52 -0.43 9.07
C GLU A 23 1.39 0.47 9.58
N ALA A 24 0.66 0.04 10.62
CA ALA A 24 -0.41 0.83 11.20
C ALA A 24 0.11 2.16 11.80
N GLN A 25 1.19 2.13 12.56
CA GLN A 25 1.83 3.33 13.11
C GLN A 25 2.43 4.22 12.01
N LEU A 26 3.00 3.62 10.96
CA LEU A 26 3.52 4.37 9.83
C LEU A 26 2.40 5.13 9.09
N ILE A 27 1.25 4.50 8.89
CA ILE A 27 0.06 5.14 8.29
C ILE A 27 -0.42 6.29 9.16
N GLN A 28 -0.56 6.08 10.48
CA GLN A 28 -0.92 7.14 11.41
C GLN A 28 0.03 8.33 11.30
N GLN A 29 1.33 8.07 11.32
CA GLN A 29 2.32 9.15 11.20
C GLN A 29 2.25 9.87 9.84
N LEU A 30 1.96 9.19 8.76
CA LEU A 30 1.76 9.83 7.45
C LEU A 30 0.58 10.78 7.45
N LEU A 31 -0.53 10.40 8.08
CA LEU A 31 -1.72 11.24 8.21
C LEU A 31 -1.47 12.43 9.15
N ASP A 32 -0.81 12.20 10.29
CA ASP A 32 -0.45 13.25 11.25
C ASP A 32 0.51 14.30 10.66
N GLN A 33 1.34 13.93 9.69
CA GLN A 33 2.30 14.82 9.03
C GLN A 33 1.70 15.71 7.94
N ASP A 34 0.41 15.61 7.69
CA ASP A 34 -0.28 16.52 6.77
C ASP A 34 -0.43 17.93 7.40
N GLU A 35 0.72 18.54 7.75
CA GLU A 35 0.79 19.88 8.34
C GLU A 35 0.22 20.98 7.42
N ALA A 36 0.19 20.70 6.12
CA ALA A 36 -0.33 21.63 5.12
C ALA A 36 -1.86 21.57 5.00
N GLY A 37 -2.53 20.56 5.61
CA GLY A 37 -3.95 20.31 5.44
C GLY A 37 -4.32 20.04 3.98
N GLU A 38 -3.48 19.29 3.28
CA GLU A 38 -3.69 18.94 1.88
C GLU A 38 -4.72 17.81 1.69
N LEU A 39 -4.95 17.05 2.77
CA LEU A 39 -5.98 16.01 2.79
C LEU A 39 -7.30 16.62 3.24
N GLU A 40 -8.28 16.64 2.35
CA GLU A 40 -9.63 17.09 2.67
C GLU A 40 -10.34 16.08 3.59
N ASP A 41 -11.35 16.53 4.31
CA ASP A 41 -12.19 15.67 5.14
C ASP A 41 -12.77 14.53 4.30
N ASN A 42 -12.67 13.30 4.79
CA ASN A 42 -13.14 12.09 4.12
C ASN A 42 -12.55 11.83 2.72
N SER A 43 -11.31 12.27 2.48
CA SER A 43 -10.63 12.07 1.20
C SER A 43 -9.72 10.83 1.14
N VAL A 44 -9.53 10.14 2.27
CA VAL A 44 -8.60 9.01 2.40
C VAL A 44 -9.31 7.70 2.71
N ALA A 45 -9.06 6.66 1.94
CA ALA A 45 -9.40 5.28 2.28
C ALA A 45 -8.15 4.50 2.65
N VAL A 46 -8.18 3.78 3.78
CA VAL A 46 -7.11 2.88 4.22
C VAL A 46 -7.57 1.44 4.04
N LEU A 47 -6.86 0.68 3.22
CA LEU A 47 -7.25 -0.67 2.82
C LEU A 47 -6.19 -1.70 3.21
N THR A 48 -6.64 -2.88 3.58
CA THR A 48 -5.78 -4.02 3.90
C THR A 48 -6.41 -5.33 3.46
N PRO A 49 -5.65 -6.39 3.15
CA PRO A 49 -6.20 -7.71 2.86
C PRO A 49 -6.71 -8.45 4.11
N HIS A 50 -6.30 -8.07 5.32
CA HIS A 50 -6.57 -8.84 6.54
C HIS A 50 -7.56 -8.16 7.49
N THR A 51 -8.57 -8.90 7.94
CA THR A 51 -9.54 -8.41 8.94
C THR A 51 -8.87 -8.03 10.28
N ALA A 52 -7.85 -8.75 10.70
CA ALA A 52 -7.11 -8.42 11.92
C ALA A 52 -6.38 -7.07 11.80
N GLN A 53 -5.73 -6.82 10.66
CA GLN A 53 -5.10 -5.53 10.37
C GLN A 53 -6.13 -4.40 10.28
N ARG A 54 -7.27 -4.64 9.64
CA ARG A 54 -8.37 -3.67 9.58
C ARG A 54 -8.79 -3.23 10.98
N SER A 55 -9.02 -4.20 11.88
CA SER A 55 -9.44 -3.88 13.26
C SER A 55 -8.38 -3.08 13.99
N HIS A 56 -7.11 -3.40 13.81
CA HIS A 56 -6.01 -2.66 14.40
C HIS A 56 -5.88 -1.24 13.82
N LEU A 57 -6.02 -1.08 12.51
CA LEU A 57 -6.05 0.22 11.86
C LEU A 57 -7.23 1.08 12.33
N GLN A 58 -8.42 0.52 12.46
CA GLN A 58 -9.60 1.23 12.98
C GLN A 58 -9.41 1.72 14.42
N GLU A 59 -8.67 0.97 15.24
CA GLU A 59 -8.34 1.38 16.61
C GLU A 59 -7.32 2.51 16.64
N ILE A 60 -6.24 2.39 15.88
CA ILE A 60 -5.13 3.36 15.90
C ILE A 60 -5.47 4.67 15.17
N LEU A 61 -6.34 4.61 14.16
CA LEU A 61 -6.80 5.75 13.37
C LEU A 61 -8.16 6.29 13.80
N ALA A 62 -8.58 6.04 15.05
CA ALA A 62 -9.90 6.44 15.51
C ALA A 62 -10.13 7.95 15.45
N ASP A 63 -9.11 8.75 15.73
CA ASP A 63 -9.19 10.21 15.69
C ASP A 63 -9.24 10.73 14.24
N GLU A 64 -8.52 10.07 13.31
CA GLU A 64 -8.47 10.41 11.89
C GLU A 64 -9.76 10.01 11.15
N LEU A 65 -10.52 9.04 11.66
CA LEU A 65 -11.84 8.67 11.15
C LEU A 65 -12.91 9.78 11.37
N ASP A 66 -12.67 10.70 12.27
CA ASP A 66 -13.49 11.91 12.44
C ASP A 66 -12.95 13.10 11.61
N GLY A 67 -11.91 12.90 10.81
CA GLY A 67 -11.22 13.90 10.00
C GLY A 67 -11.05 13.47 8.53
N CYS A 68 -9.81 13.33 8.06
CA CYS A 68 -9.50 13.07 6.65
C CYS A 68 -9.78 11.63 6.19
N VAL A 69 -9.89 10.65 7.10
CA VAL A 69 -10.12 9.26 6.73
C VAL A 69 -11.61 8.95 6.61
N GLU A 70 -12.07 8.64 5.40
CA GLU A 70 -13.44 8.22 5.13
C GLU A 70 -13.71 6.79 5.61
N VAL A 71 -12.77 5.87 5.32
CA VAL A 71 -12.97 4.45 5.60
C VAL A 71 -11.67 3.72 5.87
N VAL A 72 -11.74 2.78 6.83
CA VAL A 72 -10.73 1.74 7.04
C VAL A 72 -11.40 0.39 6.89
N ASP A 73 -11.11 -0.34 5.80
CA ASP A 73 -11.75 -1.63 5.54
C ASP A 73 -10.84 -2.61 4.79
N THR A 74 -11.34 -3.81 4.54
CA THR A 74 -10.67 -4.75 3.66
C THR A 74 -10.88 -4.38 2.20
N VAL A 75 -9.91 -4.73 1.36
CA VAL A 75 -9.92 -4.40 -0.07
C VAL A 75 -11.20 -4.84 -0.78
N GLU A 76 -11.78 -5.99 -0.38
CA GLU A 76 -13.01 -6.51 -0.99
C GLU A 76 -14.26 -5.70 -0.65
N ARG A 77 -14.24 -4.93 0.44
CA ARG A 77 -15.39 -4.18 0.92
C ARG A 77 -15.50 -2.77 0.37
N LEU A 78 -14.46 -2.28 -0.28
CA LEU A 78 -14.53 -1.01 -1.01
C LEU A 78 -15.38 -1.21 -2.28
N GLN A 79 -16.68 -1.43 -2.10
CA GLN A 79 -17.62 -1.64 -3.20
C GLN A 79 -18.27 -0.32 -3.60
N GLY A 80 -17.99 0.12 -4.82
CA GLY A 80 -18.75 1.19 -5.49
C GLY A 80 -18.33 2.63 -5.17
N GLY A 81 -17.33 2.85 -4.31
CA GLY A 81 -16.77 4.16 -4.01
C GLY A 81 -15.49 4.43 -4.81
N GLU A 82 -15.32 5.64 -5.29
CA GLU A 82 -14.04 6.22 -5.70
C GLU A 82 -13.54 7.06 -4.52
N CYS A 83 -12.24 7.04 -4.26
CA CYS A 83 -11.63 7.83 -3.21
C CYS A 83 -10.45 8.59 -3.76
N GLU A 84 -10.27 9.83 -3.35
CA GLU A 84 -9.17 10.66 -3.86
C GLU A 84 -7.82 10.04 -3.53
N ASN A 85 -7.64 9.62 -2.30
CA ASN A 85 -6.40 9.06 -1.79
C ASN A 85 -6.64 7.65 -1.23
N ILE A 86 -5.89 6.67 -1.67
CA ILE A 86 -5.94 5.31 -1.13
C ILE A 86 -4.57 4.94 -0.55
N ILE A 87 -4.57 4.47 0.69
CA ILE A 87 -3.41 3.89 1.35
C ILE A 87 -3.68 2.38 1.51
N VAL A 88 -2.77 1.56 1.00
CA VAL A 88 -2.85 0.09 1.12
C VAL A 88 -1.77 -0.40 2.07
N SER A 89 -2.19 -1.09 3.14
CA SER A 89 -1.32 -1.85 4.03
C SER A 89 -1.28 -3.31 3.56
N ALA A 90 -0.16 -3.78 3.02
CA ALA A 90 0.00 -5.18 2.61
C ALA A 90 0.07 -6.14 3.79
N THR A 91 0.42 -5.64 4.97
CA THR A 91 0.39 -6.33 6.27
C THR A 91 1.45 -7.40 6.44
N ALA A 92 1.49 -8.41 5.58
CA ALA A 92 2.40 -9.55 5.74
C ALA A 92 3.85 -9.17 5.45
N SER A 93 4.73 -9.48 6.40
CA SER A 93 6.17 -9.24 6.30
C SER A 93 7.02 -10.46 6.67
N ASP A 94 6.50 -11.38 7.51
CA ASP A 94 7.16 -12.64 7.81
C ASP A 94 7.21 -13.53 6.55
N PRO A 95 8.41 -13.89 6.06
CA PRO A 95 8.54 -14.70 4.85
C PRO A 95 7.80 -16.04 4.90
N THR A 96 7.70 -16.65 6.09
CA THR A 96 6.94 -17.90 6.28
C THR A 96 5.44 -17.64 6.23
N GLY A 97 4.99 -16.53 6.81
CA GLY A 97 3.59 -16.08 6.78
C GLY A 97 3.12 -15.74 5.37
N ILE A 98 3.97 -15.08 4.59
CA ILE A 98 3.70 -14.77 3.18
C ILE A 98 3.48 -16.08 2.39
N GLY A 99 4.41 -17.02 2.45
CA GLY A 99 4.30 -18.31 1.74
C GLY A 99 3.12 -19.18 2.19
N SER A 100 2.61 -19.01 3.42
CA SER A 100 1.45 -19.76 3.92
C SER A 100 0.10 -19.17 3.50
N ASN A 101 0.06 -17.89 3.10
CA ASN A 101 -1.16 -17.15 2.74
C ASN A 101 -1.08 -16.57 1.33
N GLU A 102 -0.30 -17.17 0.49
CA GLU A 102 0.08 -16.71 -0.83
C GLU A 102 -1.12 -16.40 -1.72
N ASP A 103 -2.06 -17.34 -1.84
CA ASP A 103 -3.30 -17.19 -2.60
C ASP A 103 -4.12 -15.96 -2.19
N PHE A 104 -4.14 -15.65 -0.92
CA PHE A 104 -4.91 -14.55 -0.38
C PHE A 104 -4.21 -13.19 -0.57
N LEU A 105 -2.89 -13.15 -0.34
CA LEU A 105 -2.11 -11.92 -0.38
C LEU A 105 -1.83 -11.44 -1.80
N LEU A 106 -1.71 -12.39 -2.73
CA LEU A 106 -1.33 -12.14 -4.11
C LEU A 106 -2.55 -12.05 -5.06
N ASP A 107 -3.78 -12.19 -4.56
CA ASP A 107 -4.98 -12.17 -5.41
C ASP A 107 -5.09 -10.86 -6.20
N LEU A 108 -4.92 -10.98 -7.50
CA LEU A 108 -4.99 -9.89 -8.48
C LEU A 108 -6.33 -9.15 -8.46
N ASN A 109 -7.43 -9.87 -8.25
CA ASN A 109 -8.75 -9.25 -8.25
C ASN A 109 -8.92 -8.30 -7.07
N ARG A 110 -8.37 -8.67 -5.91
CA ARG A 110 -8.41 -7.84 -4.70
C ARG A 110 -7.53 -6.59 -4.85
N SER A 111 -6.30 -6.77 -5.32
CA SER A 111 -5.37 -5.67 -5.52
C SER A 111 -5.83 -4.69 -6.61
N ASN A 112 -6.40 -5.19 -7.71
CA ASN A 112 -6.93 -4.37 -8.78
C ASN A 112 -8.09 -3.46 -8.33
N VAL A 113 -8.90 -3.90 -7.37
CA VAL A 113 -9.97 -3.06 -6.82
C VAL A 113 -9.41 -1.77 -6.19
N ALA A 114 -8.36 -1.89 -5.37
CA ALA A 114 -7.72 -0.72 -4.78
C ALA A 114 -7.09 0.19 -5.86
N PHE A 115 -6.36 -0.39 -6.80
CA PHE A 115 -5.65 0.37 -7.85
C PHE A 115 -6.57 1.09 -8.82
N SER A 116 -7.76 0.55 -9.10
CA SER A 116 -8.72 1.13 -10.03
C SER A 116 -9.66 2.18 -9.42
N ARG A 117 -9.60 2.40 -8.11
CA ARG A 117 -10.52 3.28 -7.38
C ARG A 117 -9.89 4.57 -6.89
N THR A 118 -8.62 4.77 -7.14
CA THR A 118 -7.88 5.95 -6.73
C THR A 118 -8.03 7.06 -7.77
N GLU A 119 -8.44 8.24 -7.35
CA GLU A 119 -8.55 9.41 -8.24
C GLU A 119 -7.28 10.25 -8.27
N GLN A 120 -6.56 10.37 -7.16
CA GLN A 120 -5.39 11.24 -7.04
C GLN A 120 -4.13 10.47 -6.62
N ARG A 121 -4.10 9.89 -5.42
CA ARG A 121 -2.88 9.29 -4.85
C ARG A 121 -3.13 7.85 -4.40
N LEU A 122 -2.29 6.95 -4.85
CA LEU A 122 -2.20 5.58 -4.36
C LEU A 122 -0.87 5.38 -3.64
N ILE A 123 -0.93 5.10 -2.35
CA ILE A 123 0.24 4.78 -1.53
C ILE A 123 0.15 3.31 -1.14
N VAL A 124 1.11 2.51 -1.57
CA VAL A 124 1.20 1.10 -1.21
C VAL A 124 2.33 0.90 -0.22
N ILE A 125 2.01 0.41 0.97
CA ILE A 125 2.97 0.11 2.04
C ILE A 125 3.11 -1.40 2.15
N CYS A 126 4.34 -1.89 2.02
CA CYS A 126 4.63 -3.32 2.09
C CYS A 126 6.06 -3.61 2.53
N ALA A 127 6.29 -4.79 3.08
CA ALA A 127 7.62 -5.24 3.43
C ALA A 127 8.46 -5.59 2.18
N GLU A 128 9.77 -5.37 2.25
CA GLU A 128 10.70 -5.84 1.21
C GLU A 128 10.63 -7.36 1.02
N SER A 129 10.42 -8.11 2.10
CA SER A 129 10.22 -9.56 2.06
C SER A 129 9.01 -9.95 1.22
N PHE A 130 7.94 -9.15 1.25
CA PHE A 130 6.75 -9.34 0.42
C PHE A 130 7.06 -9.11 -1.07
N LEU A 131 7.70 -8.00 -1.40
CA LEU A 131 8.09 -7.67 -2.78
C LEU A 131 9.09 -8.67 -3.38
N ASN A 132 9.94 -9.26 -2.55
CA ASN A 132 10.96 -10.23 -2.96
C ASN A 132 10.45 -11.68 -2.95
N HIS A 133 9.23 -11.92 -2.48
CA HIS A 133 8.65 -13.26 -2.43
C HIS A 133 8.52 -13.85 -3.83
N ILE A 134 8.94 -15.11 -3.97
CA ILE A 134 8.80 -15.89 -5.19
C ILE A 134 7.94 -17.10 -4.86
N PRO A 135 6.71 -17.18 -5.39
CA PRO A 135 5.84 -18.33 -5.18
C PRO A 135 6.50 -19.62 -5.66
N PRO A 136 6.36 -20.73 -4.93
CA PRO A 136 6.85 -22.03 -5.37
C PRO A 136 6.01 -22.62 -6.50
N GLU A 137 4.72 -22.30 -6.59
CA GLU A 137 3.80 -22.80 -7.59
C GLU A 137 3.68 -21.84 -8.79
N ILE A 138 3.62 -22.39 -10.00
CA ILE A 138 3.55 -21.56 -11.23
C ILE A 138 2.22 -20.79 -11.31
N GLU A 139 1.15 -21.34 -10.76
CA GLU A 139 -0.18 -20.74 -10.77
C GLU A 139 -0.20 -19.42 -9.99
N ASP A 140 0.53 -19.36 -8.88
CA ASP A 140 0.63 -18.18 -8.01
C ASP A 140 1.60 -17.13 -8.56
N TYR A 141 2.44 -17.50 -9.50
CA TYR A 141 3.40 -16.59 -10.13
C TYR A 141 2.73 -15.41 -10.84
N ASN A 142 1.58 -15.63 -11.46
CA ASN A 142 0.81 -14.57 -12.11
C ASN A 142 0.28 -13.53 -11.10
N ALA A 143 -0.12 -13.97 -9.91
CA ALA A 143 -0.55 -13.09 -8.84
C ALA A 143 0.64 -12.27 -8.28
N ALA A 144 1.81 -12.87 -8.12
CA ALA A 144 3.03 -12.17 -7.72
C ALA A 144 3.51 -11.15 -8.77
N MET A 145 3.18 -11.33 -10.03
CA MET A 145 3.57 -10.42 -11.12
C MET A 145 3.04 -9.00 -10.94
N LEU A 146 1.86 -8.81 -10.35
CA LEU A 146 1.34 -7.47 -10.07
C LEU A 146 2.29 -6.70 -9.14
N TRP A 147 2.73 -7.32 -8.06
CA TRP A 147 3.63 -6.70 -7.08
C TRP A 147 5.02 -6.43 -7.65
N LYS A 148 5.50 -7.34 -8.50
CA LYS A 148 6.76 -7.15 -9.23
C LYS A 148 6.65 -6.03 -10.26
N SER A 149 5.53 -5.93 -10.95
CA SER A 149 5.24 -4.84 -11.88
C SER A 149 5.13 -3.51 -11.17
N LEU A 150 4.47 -3.45 -10.00
CA LEU A 150 4.41 -2.27 -9.16
C LEU A 150 5.82 -1.80 -8.75
N ARG A 151 6.67 -2.73 -8.29
CA ARG A 151 8.06 -2.41 -7.94
C ARG A 151 8.87 -1.92 -9.16
N SER A 152 8.67 -2.54 -10.32
CA SER A 152 9.33 -2.13 -11.55
C SER A 152 8.85 -0.76 -12.02
N LEU A 153 7.56 -0.48 -11.91
CA LEU A 153 6.98 0.82 -12.26
C LEU A 153 7.46 1.93 -11.32
N CYS A 154 7.54 1.67 -10.03
CA CYS A 154 8.10 2.61 -9.03
C CYS A 154 9.63 2.47 -8.98
N SER A 155 10.31 2.76 -10.08
CA SER A 155 11.77 2.57 -10.25
C SER A 155 12.61 3.67 -9.61
N ALA A 156 12.06 4.87 -9.43
CA ALA A 156 12.77 6.01 -8.86
C ALA A 156 12.63 6.06 -7.34
N GLU A 157 13.72 5.95 -6.60
CA GLU A 157 13.73 6.23 -5.17
C GLU A 157 13.68 7.75 -4.96
N ILE A 158 12.63 8.22 -4.31
CA ILE A 158 12.41 9.64 -4.02
C ILE A 158 12.68 10.01 -2.57
N GLY A 159 12.85 9.03 -1.70
CA GLY A 159 13.21 9.24 -0.30
C GLY A 159 13.53 7.94 0.42
N ALA A 160 14.31 8.06 1.49
CA ALA A 160 14.59 7.00 2.43
C ALA A 160 14.70 7.54 3.84
N THR A 161 14.17 6.83 4.82
CA THR A 161 14.19 7.21 6.24
C THR A 161 14.18 6.00 7.14
N GLY A 162 14.41 6.23 8.44
CA GLY A 162 14.22 5.22 9.50
C GLY A 162 12.99 5.55 10.33
N PHE A 163 12.23 4.53 10.68
CA PHE A 163 11.07 4.63 11.56
C PHE A 163 11.01 3.38 12.44
N ASP A 164 10.86 3.55 13.73
CA ASP A 164 10.76 2.48 14.75
C ASP A 164 11.79 1.34 14.56
N GLY A 165 13.04 1.71 14.29
CA GLY A 165 14.15 0.77 14.11
C GLY A 165 14.24 0.09 12.73
N HIS A 166 13.31 0.35 11.83
CA HIS A 166 13.27 -0.19 10.47
C HIS A 166 13.62 0.87 9.42
N GLN A 167 14.16 0.41 8.30
CA GLN A 167 14.40 1.26 7.12
C GLN A 167 13.14 1.33 6.28
N ILE A 168 12.87 2.52 5.74
CA ILE A 168 11.79 2.78 4.80
C ILE A 168 12.39 3.41 3.55
N SER A 169 12.03 2.89 2.38
CA SER A 169 12.29 3.51 1.08
C SER A 169 10.99 3.91 0.42
N VAL A 170 10.94 5.11 -0.12
CA VAL A 170 9.80 5.64 -0.87
C VAL A 170 10.18 5.71 -2.33
N ASN A 171 9.42 5.02 -3.16
CA ASN A 171 9.64 4.95 -4.60
C ASN A 171 8.42 5.45 -5.36
N ALA A 172 8.66 6.05 -6.53
CA ALA A 172 7.63 6.49 -7.46
C ALA A 172 8.01 6.12 -8.90
N PRO A 173 7.08 6.17 -9.86
CA PRO A 173 7.40 6.02 -11.26
C PRO A 173 8.40 7.08 -11.73
N ASP A 174 9.40 6.68 -12.53
CA ASP A 174 10.30 7.65 -13.16
C ASP A 174 9.55 8.40 -14.25
N PRO A 175 9.45 9.75 -14.19
CA PRO A 175 8.74 10.54 -15.20
C PRO A 175 9.26 10.35 -16.64
N ASN A 176 10.53 10.01 -16.80
CA ASN A 176 11.13 9.78 -18.10
C ASN A 176 10.70 8.43 -18.69
N GLU A 177 10.67 7.38 -17.86
CA GLU A 177 10.22 6.04 -18.29
C GLU A 177 8.72 6.05 -18.63
N VAL A 178 7.90 6.77 -17.86
CA VAL A 178 6.46 6.92 -18.15
C VAL A 178 6.25 7.63 -19.48
N ARG A 179 7.03 8.68 -19.76
CA ARG A 179 6.93 9.40 -21.03
C ARG A 179 7.29 8.52 -22.22
N ASP A 180 8.35 7.72 -22.12
CA ASP A 180 8.80 6.82 -23.18
C ASP A 180 7.75 5.76 -23.50
N LEU A 181 7.04 5.23 -22.48
CA LEU A 181 5.94 4.30 -22.66
C LEU A 181 4.72 4.90 -23.36
N LEU A 182 4.49 6.22 -23.21
CA LEU A 182 3.38 6.92 -23.87
C LEU A 182 3.71 7.35 -25.32
N GLU A 183 4.99 7.51 -25.66
CA GLU A 183 5.44 7.89 -27.01
C GLU A 183 5.57 6.67 -27.95
N ASP A 184 5.76 5.45 -27.40
CA ASP A 184 5.91 4.20 -28.17
C ASP A 184 4.57 3.45 -28.42
N GLY A 185 3.42 3.94 -27.97
CA GLY A 185 2.07 3.37 -28.11
C GLY A 185 1.20 4.18 -29.08
#